data_bd4bb0b37e160d7e2b1b973714e3144c
#
_entry.id   bd4bb0b37e160d7e2b1b973714e3144c
#
_cell.length_a   1.000
_cell.length_b   1.000
_cell.length_c   1.000
_cell.angle_alpha   90.00
_cell.angle_beta   90.00
_cell.angle_gamma   90.00
#
_symmetry.space_group_name_H-M   'P 1'
#
loop_
_entity.id
_entity.type
_entity.pdbx_description
1 polymer ?
#
loop_
_entity_poly.entity_id
_entity_poly.type
_entity_poly.pdbx_seq_one_letter_code
_entity_poly.pdbx_strand_id
1 'polypeptide(L)'
;MSEIKFCVSMSTIPSRIKSVYKTLDNIKNQTIQPEKIFLNIPYEYKRFKNEKIKEQDLINLKRENLLINRCEDFGPGTKIMGSIENIKKYDCVIIIDDDHLYDKNIFSIFIEEFKKKRINYSFYLNKIFNIKMGQCADGFLINTDLLDDIENFYEKYVKNNDNMFHDDDLWLAIYLQKEKKSQIKNLISTFKEKTNKEIVYRQNENSTKDGLHLTIHKDGFFLNRRKIQKIEFIKYLIKSKFI
;
A
#
# COMPACT_ATOMS: atom_id res chain seq x y z
N MET A 1 27.32 5.75 -8.04
CA MET A 1 26.21 4.91 -7.56
C MET A 1 25.20 4.80 -8.67
N SER A 2 24.72 3.60 -9.01
CA SER A 2 23.68 3.41 -10.02
C SER A 2 22.43 4.17 -9.62
N GLU A 3 21.67 4.65 -10.60
CA GLU A 3 20.36 5.26 -10.38
C GLU A 3 19.40 4.22 -9.81
N ILE A 4 18.59 4.59 -8.81
CA ILE A 4 17.59 3.70 -8.21
C ILE A 4 16.39 3.63 -9.15
N LYS A 5 16.08 2.43 -9.62
CA LYS A 5 14.88 2.13 -10.38
C LYS A 5 13.72 1.86 -9.44
N PHE A 6 12.70 2.70 -9.50
CA PHE A 6 11.53 2.52 -8.64
C PHE A 6 10.22 2.57 -9.42
N CYS A 7 9.24 1.88 -8.91
CA CYS A 7 7.87 1.94 -9.38
C CYS A 7 6.93 2.41 -8.28
N VAL A 8 5.73 2.83 -8.67
CA VAL A 8 4.61 3.13 -7.78
C VAL A 8 3.54 2.08 -8.02
N SER A 9 2.90 1.60 -6.96
CA SER A 9 1.80 0.66 -7.08
C SER A 9 0.62 1.06 -6.21
N MET A 10 -0.57 0.96 -6.79
CA MET A 10 -1.84 1.30 -6.16
C MET A 10 -2.94 0.37 -6.67
N SER A 11 -4.06 0.34 -5.96
CA SER A 11 -5.30 -0.30 -6.41
C SER A 11 -6.46 0.68 -6.27
N THR A 12 -7.56 0.43 -6.95
CA THR A 12 -8.77 1.24 -6.82
C THR A 12 -10.01 0.36 -6.72
N ILE A 13 -11.12 0.93 -6.30
CA ILE A 13 -12.42 0.26 -6.13
C ILE A 13 -13.47 0.88 -7.07
N PRO A 14 -14.60 0.19 -7.36
CA PRO A 14 -15.58 0.66 -8.34
C PRO A 14 -16.09 2.07 -8.08
N SER A 15 -16.36 2.42 -6.83
CA SER A 15 -16.89 3.75 -6.47
C SER A 15 -15.88 4.88 -6.66
N ARG A 16 -14.56 4.58 -6.75
CA ARG A 16 -13.47 5.56 -6.83
C ARG A 16 -12.82 5.68 -8.20
N ILE A 17 -13.11 4.77 -9.13
CA ILE A 17 -12.48 4.75 -10.46
C ILE A 17 -12.54 6.09 -11.18
N LYS A 18 -13.65 6.82 -11.02
CA LYS A 18 -13.86 8.13 -11.64
C LYS A 18 -13.01 9.25 -11.04
N SER A 19 -12.36 9.03 -9.89
CA SER A 19 -11.53 10.02 -9.19
C SER A 19 -10.06 9.67 -9.15
N VAL A 20 -9.68 8.44 -9.50
CA VAL A 20 -8.28 7.96 -9.45
C VAL A 20 -7.33 8.82 -10.28
N TYR A 21 -7.83 9.48 -11.34
CA TYR A 21 -7.03 10.40 -12.15
C TYR A 21 -6.41 11.53 -11.32
N LYS A 22 -7.06 11.98 -10.23
CA LYS A 22 -6.55 13.04 -9.35
C LYS A 22 -5.24 12.60 -8.68
N THR A 23 -5.20 11.37 -8.20
CA THR A 23 -3.98 10.79 -7.61
C THR A 23 -2.91 10.56 -8.68
N LEU A 24 -3.29 10.08 -9.87
CA LEU A 24 -2.36 9.92 -10.99
C LEU A 24 -1.76 11.25 -11.46
N ASP A 25 -2.55 12.33 -11.50
CA ASP A 25 -2.06 13.68 -11.83
C ASP A 25 -1.17 14.23 -10.70
N ASN A 26 -1.48 13.91 -9.45
CA ASN A 26 -0.61 14.27 -8.32
C ASN A 26 0.75 13.55 -8.38
N ILE A 27 0.79 12.29 -8.81
CA ILE A 27 2.05 11.57 -9.06
C ILE A 27 2.88 12.28 -10.14
N LYS A 28 2.24 12.73 -11.22
CA LYS A 28 2.91 13.50 -12.29
C LYS A 28 3.60 14.77 -11.77
N ASN A 29 3.10 15.35 -10.69
CA ASN A 29 3.64 16.55 -10.07
C ASN A 29 4.73 16.29 -9.02
N GLN A 30 5.14 15.06 -8.82
CA GLN A 30 6.25 14.71 -7.94
C GLN A 30 7.59 15.21 -8.49
N THR A 31 8.51 15.59 -7.61
CA THR A 31 9.84 16.12 -7.99
C THR A 31 10.72 15.10 -8.71
N ILE A 32 10.47 13.81 -8.50
CA ILE A 32 11.04 12.71 -9.28
C ILE A 32 9.92 11.79 -9.73
N GLN A 33 10.11 11.16 -10.90
CA GLN A 33 9.09 10.30 -11.49
C GLN A 33 9.44 8.82 -11.35
N PRO A 34 8.44 7.96 -11.09
CA PRO A 34 8.64 6.51 -11.16
C PRO A 34 8.82 6.06 -12.62
N GLU A 35 9.62 5.04 -12.85
CA GLU A 35 9.70 4.43 -14.19
C GLU A 35 8.35 3.86 -14.64
N LYS A 36 7.58 3.30 -13.69
CA LYS A 36 6.27 2.72 -13.96
C LYS A 36 5.32 2.95 -12.79
N ILE A 37 4.04 3.13 -13.13
CA ILE A 37 2.92 3.16 -12.19
C ILE A 37 2.05 1.93 -12.49
N PHE A 38 1.80 1.10 -11.49
CA PHE A 38 0.87 -0.03 -11.56
C PHE A 38 -0.45 0.35 -10.91
N LEU A 39 -1.53 0.36 -11.70
CA LEU A 39 -2.90 0.46 -11.21
C LEU A 39 -3.53 -0.93 -11.29
N ASN A 40 -3.61 -1.59 -10.14
CA ASN A 40 -4.13 -2.94 -10.03
C ASN A 40 -5.64 -2.93 -9.82
N ILE A 41 -6.35 -3.63 -10.68
CA ILE A 41 -7.82 -3.65 -10.71
C ILE A 41 -8.29 -5.11 -10.69
N PRO A 42 -8.91 -5.56 -9.61
CA PRO A 42 -9.50 -6.89 -9.55
C PRO A 42 -10.53 -7.14 -10.66
N TYR A 43 -10.55 -8.36 -11.18
CA TYR A 43 -11.61 -8.82 -12.08
C TYR A 43 -12.97 -8.78 -11.38
N GLU A 44 -12.98 -9.18 -10.10
CA GLU A 44 -14.12 -9.20 -9.20
C GLU A 44 -13.68 -8.78 -7.80
N TYR A 45 -14.55 -8.08 -7.09
CA TYR A 45 -14.27 -7.60 -5.74
C TYR A 45 -15.04 -8.45 -4.73
N LYS A 46 -14.35 -9.07 -3.79
CA LYS A 46 -14.99 -9.83 -2.69
C LYS A 46 -15.92 -8.95 -1.84
N ARG A 47 -15.51 -7.68 -1.68
CA ARG A 47 -16.25 -6.69 -0.89
C ARG A 47 -17.41 -6.05 -1.65
N PHE A 48 -17.29 -5.90 -2.96
CA PHE A 48 -18.26 -5.21 -3.82
C PHE A 48 -18.90 -6.21 -4.79
N LYS A 49 -19.71 -7.12 -4.25
CA LYS A 49 -20.41 -8.14 -5.04
C LYS A 49 -21.27 -7.43 -6.08
N ASN A 50 -21.17 -7.85 -7.33
CA ASN A 50 -21.89 -7.31 -8.50
C ASN A 50 -21.40 -5.93 -9.01
N GLU A 51 -20.36 -5.33 -8.43
CA GLU A 51 -19.75 -4.13 -8.96
C GLU A 51 -18.43 -4.48 -9.68
N LYS A 52 -18.27 -3.96 -10.90
CA LYS A 52 -17.06 -4.16 -11.70
C LYS A 52 -16.63 -2.85 -12.34
N ILE A 53 -15.34 -2.62 -12.41
CA ILE A 53 -14.77 -1.55 -13.23
C ILE A 53 -14.73 -2.04 -14.68
N LYS A 54 -15.40 -1.31 -15.57
CA LYS A 54 -15.50 -1.63 -17.00
C LYS A 54 -14.33 -1.03 -17.77
N GLU A 55 -14.01 -1.61 -18.93
CA GLU A 55 -12.94 -1.09 -19.80
C GLU A 55 -13.15 0.37 -20.21
N GLN A 56 -14.41 0.77 -20.44
CA GLN A 56 -14.77 2.16 -20.75
C GLN A 56 -14.38 3.15 -19.65
N ASP A 57 -14.37 2.73 -18.38
CA ASP A 57 -13.99 3.58 -17.24
C ASP A 57 -12.47 3.84 -17.21
N LEU A 58 -11.68 3.03 -17.95
CA LEU A 58 -10.23 3.07 -17.97
C LEU A 58 -9.66 3.89 -19.15
N ILE A 59 -10.46 4.19 -20.15
CA ILE A 59 -10.01 4.85 -21.40
C ILE A 59 -9.31 6.17 -21.10
N ASN A 60 -9.85 6.96 -20.19
CA ASN A 60 -9.34 8.29 -19.83
C ASN A 60 -8.17 8.26 -18.83
N LEU A 61 -7.78 7.06 -18.36
CA LEU A 61 -6.66 6.90 -17.43
C LEU A 61 -5.32 6.64 -18.12
N LYS A 62 -5.31 6.42 -19.44
CA LYS A 62 -4.11 6.07 -20.20
C LYS A 62 -3.03 7.14 -20.05
N ARG A 63 -1.82 6.74 -19.64
CA ARG A 63 -0.60 7.53 -19.54
C ARG A 63 0.59 6.69 -19.95
N GLU A 64 1.67 7.30 -20.41
CA GLU A 64 2.84 6.61 -20.93
C GLU A 64 3.47 5.63 -19.93
N ASN A 65 3.62 6.05 -18.67
CA ASN A 65 4.22 5.23 -17.62
C ASN A 65 3.19 4.46 -16.77
N LEU A 66 1.89 4.52 -17.09
CA LEU A 66 0.84 3.79 -16.38
C LEU A 66 0.59 2.43 -17.03
N LEU A 67 0.64 1.38 -16.23
CA LEU A 67 0.17 0.05 -16.58
C LEU A 67 -1.06 -0.28 -15.74
N ILE A 68 -2.20 -0.43 -16.42
CA ILE A 68 -3.44 -0.92 -15.80
C ILE A 68 -3.38 -2.44 -15.84
N ASN A 69 -3.36 -3.06 -14.68
CA ASN A 69 -3.25 -4.50 -14.52
C ASN A 69 -4.53 -5.10 -13.97
N ARG A 70 -5.08 -6.10 -14.67
CA ARG A 70 -6.20 -6.90 -14.19
C ARG A 70 -5.69 -8.09 -13.41
N CYS A 71 -6.22 -8.33 -12.22
CA CYS A 71 -5.73 -9.35 -11.31
C CYS A 71 -6.84 -9.97 -10.44
N GLU A 72 -6.47 -10.91 -9.60
CA GLU A 72 -7.32 -11.38 -8.51
C GLU A 72 -7.50 -10.30 -7.44
N ASP A 73 -8.54 -10.44 -6.62
CA ASP A 73 -8.77 -9.57 -5.47
C ASP A 73 -8.00 -10.08 -4.25
N PHE A 74 -7.00 -9.32 -3.85
CA PHE A 74 -6.21 -9.52 -2.63
C PHE A 74 -6.62 -8.56 -1.52
N GLY A 75 -7.84 -7.98 -1.58
CA GLY A 75 -8.27 -6.91 -0.70
C GLY A 75 -7.41 -5.66 -0.88
N PRO A 76 -7.13 -4.89 0.19
CA PRO A 76 -6.19 -3.76 0.11
C PRO A 76 -4.78 -4.17 -0.34
N GLY A 77 -4.37 -5.43 -0.10
CA GLY A 77 -3.09 -5.99 -0.56
C GLY A 77 -2.98 -6.13 -2.09
N THR A 78 -4.07 -5.90 -2.82
CA THR A 78 -4.05 -5.81 -4.30
C THR A 78 -3.03 -4.78 -4.80
N LYS A 79 -2.74 -3.75 -4.01
CA LYS A 79 -1.71 -2.74 -4.31
C LYS A 79 -0.34 -3.35 -4.56
N ILE A 80 0.00 -4.44 -3.90
CA ILE A 80 1.29 -5.12 -4.05
C ILE A 80 1.16 -6.43 -4.81
N MET A 81 0.21 -7.28 -4.40
CA MET A 81 0.06 -8.63 -4.95
C MET A 81 -0.38 -8.60 -6.42
N GLY A 82 -1.19 -7.62 -6.81
CA GLY A 82 -1.72 -7.53 -8.17
C GLY A 82 -0.67 -7.44 -9.27
N SER A 83 0.49 -6.85 -9.01
CA SER A 83 1.59 -6.71 -9.97
C SER A 83 2.92 -7.22 -9.43
N ILE A 84 2.91 -8.16 -8.50
CA ILE A 84 4.11 -8.57 -7.74
C ILE A 84 5.27 -8.97 -8.65
N GLU A 85 5.05 -9.76 -9.70
CA GLU A 85 6.09 -10.20 -10.64
C GLU A 85 6.72 -9.04 -11.44
N ASN A 86 5.97 -7.97 -11.65
CA ASN A 86 6.49 -6.77 -12.29
C ASN A 86 7.22 -5.88 -11.29
N ILE A 87 6.70 -5.76 -10.08
CA ILE A 87 7.28 -4.97 -8.98
C ILE A 87 8.69 -5.48 -8.64
N LYS A 88 8.89 -6.80 -8.59
CA LYS A 88 10.19 -7.44 -8.33
C LYS A 88 11.31 -7.06 -9.31
N LYS A 89 11.01 -6.43 -10.44
CA LYS A 89 11.99 -5.97 -11.44
C LYS A 89 12.63 -4.62 -11.13
N TYR A 90 12.18 -3.95 -10.08
CA TYR A 90 12.66 -2.64 -9.63
C TYR A 90 13.49 -2.78 -8.34
N ASP A 91 14.28 -1.79 -7.98
CA ASP A 91 15.01 -1.76 -6.71
C ASP A 91 14.07 -1.57 -5.51
N CYS A 92 13.00 -0.80 -5.70
CA CYS A 92 11.97 -0.60 -4.69
C CYS A 92 10.63 -0.22 -5.31
N VAL A 93 9.57 -0.44 -4.54
CA VAL A 93 8.21 -0.01 -4.86
C VAL A 93 7.71 0.97 -3.80
N ILE A 94 7.02 2.02 -4.22
CA ILE A 94 6.27 2.90 -3.33
C ILE A 94 4.79 2.55 -3.47
N ILE A 95 4.20 2.03 -2.40
CA ILE A 95 2.78 1.71 -2.34
C ILE A 95 2.02 2.93 -1.82
N ILE A 96 0.94 3.28 -2.50
CA ILE A 96 0.08 4.42 -2.17
C ILE A 96 -1.40 4.07 -2.30
N ASP A 97 -2.28 4.89 -1.71
CA ASP A 97 -3.72 4.81 -1.89
C ASP A 97 -4.22 5.66 -3.06
N ASP A 98 -5.37 5.29 -3.62
CA ASP A 98 -6.00 5.92 -4.80
C ASP A 98 -6.76 7.21 -4.49
N ASP A 99 -6.94 7.53 -3.22
CA ASP A 99 -7.77 8.62 -2.71
C ASP A 99 -6.96 9.70 -1.96
N HIS A 100 -5.65 9.70 -2.11
CA HIS A 100 -4.74 10.65 -1.45
C HIS A 100 -4.01 11.52 -2.47
N LEU A 101 -3.73 12.77 -2.07
CA LEU A 101 -2.90 13.74 -2.79
C LEU A 101 -1.66 14.02 -1.95
N TYR A 102 -0.54 13.56 -2.42
CA TYR A 102 0.74 13.57 -1.70
C TYR A 102 1.51 14.86 -1.90
N ASP A 103 2.32 15.27 -0.93
CA ASP A 103 3.30 16.33 -1.13
C ASP A 103 4.27 15.96 -2.26
N LYS A 104 4.65 16.95 -3.06
CA LYS A 104 5.48 16.75 -4.25
C LYS A 104 6.88 16.18 -3.97
N ASN A 105 7.33 16.17 -2.73
CA ASN A 105 8.67 15.72 -2.36
C ASN A 105 8.69 14.30 -1.76
N ILE A 106 7.55 13.61 -1.61
CA ILE A 106 7.56 12.32 -0.90
C ILE A 106 8.41 11.28 -1.61
N PHE A 107 8.36 11.22 -2.95
CA PHE A 107 9.14 10.23 -3.68
C PHE A 107 10.65 10.53 -3.61
N SER A 108 11.06 11.79 -3.75
CA SER A 108 12.48 12.15 -3.60
C SER A 108 13.02 11.82 -2.22
N ILE A 109 12.25 12.10 -1.16
CA ILE A 109 12.63 11.78 0.22
C ILE A 109 12.79 10.27 0.40
N PHE A 110 11.86 9.47 -0.10
CA PHE A 110 11.95 8.01 -0.05
C PHE A 110 13.21 7.50 -0.75
N ILE A 111 13.45 7.95 -1.99
CA ILE A 111 14.55 7.45 -2.81
C ILE A 111 15.91 7.91 -2.25
N GLU A 112 16.01 9.12 -1.73
CA GLU A 112 17.23 9.59 -1.06
C GLU A 112 17.58 8.77 0.18
N GLU A 113 16.59 8.42 1.01
CA GLU A 113 16.80 7.58 2.19
C GLU A 113 17.11 6.12 1.79
N PHE A 114 16.46 5.61 0.75
CA PHE A 114 16.73 4.27 0.22
C PHE A 114 18.15 4.15 -0.37
N LYS A 115 18.66 5.19 -1.02
CA LYS A 115 20.07 5.26 -1.47
C LYS A 115 21.06 5.14 -0.31
N LYS A 116 20.75 5.70 0.85
CA LYS A 116 21.60 5.62 2.05
C LYS A 116 21.55 4.25 2.68
N LYS A 117 20.36 3.64 2.74
CA LYS A 117 20.16 2.32 3.32
C LYS A 117 18.98 1.63 2.65
N ARG A 118 19.22 0.47 2.01
CA ARG A 118 18.20 -0.33 1.31
C ARG A 118 17.33 -1.12 2.30
N ILE A 119 16.46 -0.40 3.02
CA ILE A 119 15.43 -0.97 3.93
C ILE A 119 14.06 -0.39 3.58
N ASN A 120 13.03 -0.73 4.33
CA ASN A 120 11.68 -0.22 4.12
C ASN A 120 11.45 1.10 4.86
N TYR A 121 10.62 1.97 4.30
CA TYR A 121 10.36 3.30 4.84
C TYR A 121 8.88 3.66 4.76
N SER A 122 8.36 4.32 5.81
CA SER A 122 7.03 4.92 5.83
C SER A 122 7.08 6.26 6.57
N PHE A 123 6.22 7.22 6.24
CA PHE A 123 6.20 8.49 6.94
C PHE A 123 5.61 8.36 8.34
N TYR A 124 4.60 7.54 8.52
CA TYR A 124 4.04 7.24 9.83
C TYR A 124 4.13 5.75 10.15
N LEU A 125 4.34 5.44 11.41
CA LEU A 125 4.37 4.07 11.91
C LEU A 125 3.34 3.89 13.02
N ASN A 126 2.43 2.96 12.81
CA ASN A 126 1.65 2.40 13.89
C ASN A 126 2.41 1.24 14.55
N LYS A 127 2.13 0.97 15.83
CA LYS A 127 2.74 -0.14 16.56
C LYS A 127 1.66 -1.02 17.17
N ILE A 128 1.79 -2.31 16.96
CA ILE A 128 1.00 -3.32 17.67
C ILE A 128 1.98 -4.37 18.22
N PHE A 129 1.99 -4.51 19.55
CA PHE A 129 3.06 -5.27 20.23
C PHE A 129 4.45 -4.79 19.78
N ASN A 130 5.29 -5.70 19.29
CA ASN A 130 6.62 -5.41 18.78
C ASN A 130 6.70 -5.21 17.26
N ILE A 131 5.54 -5.14 16.58
CA ILE A 131 5.46 -4.97 15.13
C ILE A 131 5.21 -3.49 14.82
N LYS A 132 6.11 -2.89 14.03
CA LYS A 132 5.98 -1.55 13.50
C LYS A 132 5.31 -1.64 12.13
N MET A 133 4.13 -1.06 11.98
CA MET A 133 3.40 -1.07 10.71
C MET A 133 3.62 0.24 9.98
N GLY A 134 4.15 0.18 8.75
CA GLY A 134 4.05 1.27 7.79
C GLY A 134 2.59 1.42 7.34
N GLN A 135 2.23 2.60 6.89
CA GLN A 135 0.89 2.87 6.38
C GLN A 135 0.95 3.14 4.87
N CYS A 136 0.25 2.32 4.10
CA CYS A 136 0.19 2.53 2.64
C CYS A 136 -0.49 3.87 2.29
N ALA A 137 -1.40 4.35 3.13
CA ALA A 137 -2.04 5.65 2.99
C ALA A 137 -1.06 6.82 2.93
N ASP A 138 0.04 6.76 3.70
CA ASP A 138 1.06 7.83 3.77
C ASP A 138 2.13 7.68 2.69
N GLY A 139 2.07 6.58 1.96
CA GLY A 139 3.15 6.06 1.15
C GLY A 139 4.04 5.10 1.95
N PHE A 140 4.29 3.92 1.37
CA PHE A 140 5.14 2.90 1.96
C PHE A 140 6.16 2.41 0.93
N LEU A 141 7.43 2.76 1.12
CA LEU A 141 8.52 2.26 0.29
C LEU A 141 8.99 0.90 0.80
N ILE A 142 9.01 -0.08 -0.09
CA ILE A 142 9.45 -1.45 0.17
C ILE A 142 10.65 -1.78 -0.72
N ASN A 143 11.70 -2.33 -0.14
CA ASN A 143 12.80 -2.94 -0.87
C ASN A 143 12.31 -4.23 -1.55
N THR A 144 12.38 -4.28 -2.87
CA THR A 144 11.83 -5.41 -3.65
C THR A 144 12.64 -6.69 -3.50
N ASP A 145 13.92 -6.61 -3.13
CA ASP A 145 14.74 -7.79 -2.79
C ASP A 145 14.13 -8.64 -1.65
N LEU A 146 13.21 -8.06 -0.88
CA LEU A 146 12.55 -8.75 0.23
C LEU A 146 11.26 -9.47 -0.18
N LEU A 147 10.81 -9.32 -1.44
CA LEU A 147 9.49 -9.78 -1.89
C LEU A 147 9.52 -11.16 -2.58
N ASP A 148 10.64 -11.86 -2.55
CA ASP A 148 10.87 -13.14 -3.23
C ASP A 148 9.86 -14.24 -2.86
N ASP A 149 9.40 -14.28 -1.60
CA ASP A 149 8.51 -15.31 -1.06
C ASP A 149 7.15 -14.79 -0.54
N ILE A 150 6.78 -13.56 -0.93
CA ILE A 150 5.57 -12.91 -0.42
C ILE A 150 4.28 -13.65 -0.82
N GLU A 151 4.27 -14.29 -1.99
CA GLU A 151 3.12 -15.05 -2.49
C GLU A 151 2.85 -16.28 -1.60
N ASN A 152 3.89 -17.03 -1.26
CA ASN A 152 3.77 -18.18 -0.36
C ASN A 152 3.30 -17.76 1.03
N PHE A 153 3.83 -16.63 1.54
CA PHE A 153 3.36 -16.06 2.80
C PHE A 153 1.88 -15.70 2.74
N TYR A 154 1.46 -15.00 1.67
CA TYR A 154 0.08 -14.59 1.47
C TYR A 154 -0.86 -15.80 1.39
N GLU A 155 -0.57 -16.78 0.56
CA GLU A 155 -1.36 -18.01 0.41
C GLU A 155 -1.52 -18.74 1.75
N LYS A 156 -0.44 -18.85 2.50
CA LYS A 156 -0.42 -19.63 3.75
C LYS A 156 -1.13 -18.94 4.92
N TYR A 157 -0.98 -17.63 5.05
CA TYR A 157 -1.38 -16.93 6.28
C TYR A 157 -2.47 -15.88 6.10
N VAL A 158 -2.67 -15.35 4.90
CA VAL A 158 -3.55 -14.19 4.65
C VAL A 158 -4.81 -14.57 3.88
N LYS A 159 -4.69 -15.27 2.78
CA LYS A 159 -5.76 -15.51 1.78
C LYS A 159 -7.07 -16.01 2.38
N ASN A 160 -6.98 -16.96 3.31
CA ASN A 160 -8.14 -17.61 3.94
C ASN A 160 -8.42 -17.08 5.36
N ASN A 161 -7.86 -15.91 5.71
CA ASN A 161 -8.07 -15.28 6.99
C ASN A 161 -8.76 -13.93 6.80
N ASP A 162 -10.07 -13.87 7.00
CA ASP A 162 -10.88 -12.66 6.79
C ASP A 162 -10.37 -11.45 7.58
N ASN A 163 -9.78 -11.67 8.76
CA ASN A 163 -9.23 -10.58 9.57
C ASN A 163 -7.99 -9.96 8.92
N MET A 164 -7.23 -10.74 8.15
CA MET A 164 -5.98 -10.31 7.52
C MET A 164 -6.16 -9.85 6.09
N PHE A 165 -7.10 -10.47 5.38
CA PHE A 165 -7.42 -10.11 4.01
C PHE A 165 -7.69 -8.59 3.85
N HIS A 166 -8.24 -7.96 4.88
CA HIS A 166 -8.59 -6.53 4.88
C HIS A 166 -7.56 -5.63 5.60
N ASP A 167 -6.40 -6.13 6.02
CA ASP A 167 -5.39 -5.35 6.77
C ASP A 167 -3.99 -5.56 6.18
N ASP A 168 -3.77 -4.98 5.01
CA ASP A 168 -2.51 -5.07 4.28
C ASP A 168 -1.33 -4.47 5.06
N ASP A 169 -1.53 -3.37 5.77
CA ASP A 169 -0.50 -2.76 6.61
C ASP A 169 0.06 -3.75 7.65
N LEU A 170 -0.83 -4.55 8.24
CA LEU A 170 -0.41 -5.50 9.28
C LEU A 170 0.30 -6.71 8.72
N TRP A 171 -0.30 -7.43 7.75
CA TRP A 171 0.32 -8.66 7.25
C TRP A 171 1.63 -8.38 6.53
N LEU A 172 1.71 -7.25 5.80
CA LEU A 172 2.93 -6.82 5.14
C LEU A 172 4.03 -6.48 6.14
N ALA A 173 3.68 -5.76 7.23
CA ALA A 173 4.63 -5.47 8.29
C ALA A 173 5.14 -6.74 8.99
N ILE A 174 4.28 -7.74 9.20
CA ILE A 174 4.67 -9.03 9.76
C ILE A 174 5.60 -9.77 8.82
N TYR A 175 5.25 -9.87 7.53
CA TYR A 175 6.10 -10.46 6.52
C TYR A 175 7.50 -9.84 6.52
N LEU A 176 7.59 -8.52 6.38
CA LEU A 176 8.86 -7.81 6.32
C LEU A 176 9.71 -7.96 7.59
N GLN A 177 9.10 -7.92 8.78
CA GLN A 177 9.85 -7.93 10.03
C GLN A 177 10.12 -9.33 10.59
N LYS A 178 9.21 -10.28 10.38
CA LYS A 178 9.33 -11.63 10.97
C LYS A 178 9.89 -12.63 9.98
N GLU A 179 9.39 -12.65 8.75
CA GLU A 179 9.90 -13.55 7.71
C GLU A 179 11.24 -13.04 7.16
N LYS A 180 11.28 -11.78 6.73
CA LYS A 180 12.47 -11.19 6.11
C LYS A 180 13.44 -10.50 7.08
N LYS A 181 13.11 -10.45 8.38
CA LYS A 181 13.92 -9.82 9.44
C LYS A 181 14.39 -8.41 9.11
N SER A 182 13.61 -7.70 8.32
CA SER A 182 13.91 -6.36 7.85
C SER A 182 13.25 -5.29 8.72
N GLN A 183 13.82 -4.09 8.69
CA GLN A 183 13.33 -2.94 9.44
C GLN A 183 12.40 -2.07 8.60
N ILE A 184 11.46 -1.40 9.26
CA ILE A 184 10.68 -0.30 8.70
C ILE A 184 11.07 0.96 9.48
N LYS A 185 11.59 1.99 8.78
CA LYS A 185 12.02 3.26 9.39
C LYS A 185 10.98 4.35 9.14
N ASN A 186 10.75 5.18 10.15
CA ASN A 186 9.89 6.36 10.06
C ASN A 186 10.63 7.52 9.40
N LEU A 187 9.97 8.27 8.52
CA LEU A 187 10.53 9.42 7.82
C LEU A 187 9.84 10.76 8.10
N ILE A 188 8.91 10.82 9.06
CA ILE A 188 8.19 12.09 9.30
C ILE A 188 9.10 13.24 9.71
N SER A 189 10.12 12.97 10.54
CA SER A 189 11.10 14.01 10.92
C SER A 189 11.89 14.50 9.71
N THR A 190 12.37 13.59 8.87
CA THR A 190 13.08 13.93 7.63
C THR A 190 12.19 14.73 6.68
N PHE A 191 10.91 14.39 6.57
CA PHE A 191 9.95 15.15 5.77
C PHE A 191 9.78 16.57 6.29
N LYS A 192 9.57 16.75 7.60
CA LYS A 192 9.45 18.06 8.24
C LYS A 192 10.68 18.93 8.04
N GLU A 193 11.86 18.37 8.26
CA GLU A 193 13.13 19.07 8.04
C GLU A 193 13.32 19.54 6.60
N LYS A 194 12.99 18.69 5.62
CA LYS A 194 13.19 19.00 4.21
C LYS A 194 12.15 19.92 3.60
N THR A 195 10.91 19.86 4.08
CA THR A 195 9.78 20.57 3.45
C THR A 195 9.23 21.73 4.27
N ASN A 196 9.57 21.80 5.54
CA ASN A 196 8.95 22.70 6.53
C ASN A 196 7.41 22.53 6.60
N LYS A 197 6.93 21.29 6.40
CA LYS A 197 5.50 20.93 6.41
C LYS A 197 5.22 19.83 7.41
N GLU A 198 4.00 19.84 7.96
CA GLU A 198 3.52 18.83 8.91
C GLU A 198 2.75 17.68 8.23
N ILE A 199 2.16 17.94 7.06
CA ILE A 199 1.20 17.07 6.39
C ILE A 199 1.81 16.49 5.11
N VAL A 200 1.96 15.16 5.09
CA VAL A 200 2.53 14.40 3.97
C VAL A 200 1.54 14.26 2.81
N TYR A 201 0.25 14.15 3.12
CA TYR A 201 -0.82 13.99 2.14
C TYR A 201 -2.11 14.66 2.60
N ARG A 202 -3.01 14.87 1.64
CA ARG A 202 -4.40 15.27 1.88
C ARG A 202 -5.34 14.23 1.28
N GLN A 203 -6.45 14.00 1.94
CA GLN A 203 -7.50 13.15 1.38
C GLN A 203 -8.18 13.84 0.20
N ASN A 204 -8.50 13.07 -0.82
CA ASN A 204 -9.35 13.49 -1.92
C ASN A 204 -10.82 13.54 -1.46
N GLU A 205 -11.67 14.36 -2.07
CA GLU A 205 -13.09 14.51 -1.77
C GLU A 205 -13.89 13.18 -1.76
N ASN A 206 -13.39 12.18 -2.48
CA ASN A 206 -14.03 10.85 -2.58
C ASN A 206 -13.43 9.81 -1.62
N SER A 207 -12.46 10.17 -0.79
CA SER A 207 -11.82 9.26 0.17
C SER A 207 -12.80 8.69 1.20
N THR A 208 -13.88 9.44 1.50
CA THR A 208 -14.92 9.01 2.43
C THR A 208 -15.90 7.99 1.84
N LYS A 209 -15.97 7.84 0.50
CA LYS A 209 -16.83 6.84 -0.11
C LYS A 209 -16.20 5.45 0.02
N ASP A 210 -16.94 4.54 0.65
CA ASP A 210 -16.57 3.11 0.77
C ASP A 210 -15.19 2.82 1.36
N GLY A 211 -14.66 3.76 2.15
CA GLY A 211 -13.45 3.53 2.92
C GLY A 211 -13.62 2.33 3.86
N LEU A 212 -12.62 1.45 3.95
CA LEU A 212 -12.66 0.30 4.86
C LEU A 212 -12.97 0.69 6.30
N HIS A 213 -12.45 1.84 6.73
CA HIS A 213 -12.72 2.39 8.06
C HIS A 213 -14.18 2.80 8.27
N LEU A 214 -14.90 3.21 7.21
CA LEU A 214 -16.31 3.64 7.31
C LEU A 214 -17.29 2.49 7.28
N THR A 215 -17.04 1.44 6.53
CA THR A 215 -17.94 0.27 6.42
C THR A 215 -18.09 -0.47 7.73
N ILE A 216 -17.12 -0.37 8.59
CA ILE A 216 -17.08 -1.01 9.89
C ILE A 216 -17.65 -0.09 10.98
N HIS A 217 -17.73 1.23 10.73
CA HIS A 217 -18.29 2.22 11.68
C HIS A 217 -19.81 2.14 11.90
N LYS A 218 -20.55 1.44 11.05
CA LYS A 218 -22.00 1.30 11.20
C LYS A 218 -22.44 0.63 12.50
N ASP A 219 -21.53 -0.10 13.17
CA ASP A 219 -21.80 -0.83 14.40
C ASP A 219 -21.27 -0.15 15.69
N GLY A 220 -20.73 1.07 15.62
CA GLY A 220 -20.26 1.83 16.79
C GLY A 220 -19.03 1.27 17.53
N PHE A 221 -18.53 0.08 17.15
CA PHE A 221 -17.45 -0.67 17.83
C PHE A 221 -16.15 -0.79 17.02
N PHE A 222 -15.96 0.01 16.01
CA PHE A 222 -14.93 -0.18 15.00
C PHE A 222 -13.48 -0.23 15.50
N LEU A 223 -13.05 0.73 16.29
CA LEU A 223 -11.65 0.78 16.75
C LEU A 223 -11.31 -0.43 17.64
N ASN A 224 -12.25 -0.89 18.45
CA ASN A 224 -12.07 -2.06 19.30
C ASN A 224 -12.07 -3.36 18.49
N ARG A 225 -12.95 -3.49 17.51
CA ARG A 225 -13.05 -4.68 16.65
C ARG A 225 -11.79 -4.88 15.80
N ARG A 226 -11.30 -3.84 15.12
CA ARG A 226 -10.06 -3.89 14.34
C ARG A 226 -8.85 -4.21 15.21
N LYS A 227 -8.78 -3.66 16.42
CA LYS A 227 -7.73 -3.98 17.39
C LYS A 227 -7.80 -5.44 17.83
N ILE A 228 -9.00 -5.95 18.11
CA ILE A 228 -9.24 -7.35 18.47
C ILE A 228 -8.83 -8.28 17.34
N GLN A 229 -9.25 -7.99 16.10
CA GLN A 229 -8.89 -8.77 14.91
C GLN A 229 -7.37 -8.85 14.71
N LYS A 230 -6.66 -7.73 14.89
CA LYS A 230 -5.19 -7.69 14.84
C LYS A 230 -4.55 -8.56 15.94
N ILE A 231 -5.10 -8.53 17.16
CA ILE A 231 -4.62 -9.36 18.28
C ILE A 231 -4.86 -10.84 18.01
N GLU A 232 -6.04 -11.20 17.50
CA GLU A 232 -6.38 -12.59 17.15
C GLU A 232 -5.48 -13.15 16.08
N PHE A 233 -5.15 -12.34 15.06
CA PHE A 233 -4.21 -12.78 14.05
C PHE A 233 -2.80 -13.01 14.60
N ILE A 234 -2.31 -12.11 15.43
CA ILE A 234 -1.01 -12.31 16.07
C ILE A 234 -1.01 -13.58 16.93
N LYS A 235 -2.10 -13.83 17.69
CA LYS A 235 -2.28 -15.10 18.41
C LYS A 235 -2.28 -16.31 17.47
N TYR A 236 -2.91 -16.20 16.31
CA TYR A 236 -2.90 -17.26 15.31
C TYR A 236 -1.47 -17.54 14.81
N LEU A 237 -0.68 -16.51 14.50
CA LEU A 237 0.71 -16.68 14.08
C LEU A 237 1.59 -17.28 15.16
N ILE A 238 1.39 -16.90 16.43
CA ILE A 238 2.07 -17.53 17.57
C ILE A 238 1.73 -19.02 17.65
N LYS A 239 0.44 -19.37 17.55
CA LYS A 239 0.00 -20.78 17.57
C LYS A 239 0.56 -21.59 16.40
N SER A 240 0.70 -20.96 15.23
CA SER A 240 1.31 -21.58 14.05
C SER A 240 2.83 -21.66 14.12
N LYS A 241 3.45 -21.26 15.23
CA LYS A 241 4.90 -21.18 15.44
C LYS A 241 5.62 -20.29 14.41
N PHE A 242 4.91 -19.32 13.86
CA PHE A 242 5.49 -18.39 12.90
C PHE A 242 6.24 -17.24 13.60
N ILE A 243 5.74 -16.76 14.74
CA ILE A 243 6.35 -15.69 15.56
C ILE A 243 6.41 -16.09 17.03
#